data_b37da632d9104a7e608c9a07bb7aacb5
#
_entry.id   b37da632d9104a7e608c9a07bb7aacb5
#
_cell.length_a   1.000
_cell.length_b   1.000
_cell.length_c   1.000
_cell.angle_alpha   90.00
_cell.angle_beta   90.00
_cell.angle_gamma   90.00
#
_symmetry.space_group_name_H-M   'P 1'
#
loop_
_entity.id
_entity.type
_entity.pdbx_description
1 polymer ?
#
loop_
_entity_poly.entity_id
_entity_poly.type
_entity_poly.pdbx_seq_one_letter_code
_entity_poly.pdbx_strand_id
1 'polypeptide(L)'
;IKYSGQKVQDAAMQQDTKSLDEVVIVAKSNINELDIRAKSGVVQRVDMERLNSKPMIDMSLALQGTVPGLIVTNTGDLGSKPKIRIRGNSSFREGDSANEPLYVKDGQVISSDAFMTLNPSDIKEIKVLKDAVACALYGIKAANGVIEITSLRGNPDGRLTTNYSFNMGITTRGRRGVEMMDTDEKLELERLLQNASTPGYRYSEDYYRKYYAADPNLNQMIAEGQSVLDSLRNIHTDWFDELIHLSTYQRHNL
;
A
#
# COMPACT_ATOMS: atom_id res chain seq x y z
N ILE A 1 17.36 -49.42 -47.27
CA ILE A 1 17.84 -50.81 -47.31
C ILE A 1 18.34 -51.05 -48.73
N LYS A 2 19.65 -51.35 -48.90
CA LYS A 2 20.20 -51.71 -50.21
C LYS A 2 20.00 -53.20 -50.40
N TYR A 3 19.29 -53.61 -51.46
CA TYR A 3 19.12 -55.00 -51.82
C TYR A 3 20.42 -55.62 -52.33
N SER A 4 20.92 -56.63 -51.64
CA SER A 4 22.20 -57.30 -51.94
C SER A 4 22.03 -58.67 -52.62
N GLY A 5 20.84 -58.99 -53.15
CA GLY A 5 20.61 -60.25 -53.87
C GLY A 5 20.43 -61.52 -53.01
N GLN A 6 20.30 -61.38 -51.71
CA GLN A 6 20.03 -62.52 -50.81
C GLN A 6 18.52 -62.87 -50.84
N LYS A 7 18.22 -64.18 -50.82
CA LYS A 7 16.82 -64.68 -50.88
C LYS A 7 15.99 -64.44 -49.62
N VAL A 8 16.65 -64.17 -48.50
CA VAL A 8 16.03 -63.85 -47.21
C VAL A 8 16.83 -62.72 -46.57
N GLN A 9 16.17 -61.60 -46.24
CA GLN A 9 16.73 -60.50 -45.46
C GLN A 9 15.97 -60.42 -44.16
N ASP A 10 16.65 -60.77 -43.08
CA ASP A 10 16.11 -60.53 -41.73
C ASP A 10 16.36 -59.07 -41.37
N ALA A 11 15.31 -58.31 -41.30
CA ALA A 11 15.33 -56.93 -40.77
C ALA A 11 15.00 -56.96 -39.28
N ALA A 12 15.98 -56.87 -38.42
CA ALA A 12 15.72 -56.60 -37.01
C ALA A 12 15.30 -55.15 -36.83
N MET A 13 14.03 -54.96 -36.50
CA MET A 13 13.56 -53.64 -36.08
C MET A 13 14.04 -53.39 -34.65
N GLN A 14 14.91 -52.43 -34.48
CA GLN A 14 15.17 -51.86 -33.17
C GLN A 14 14.01 -50.97 -32.75
N GLN A 15 13.46 -51.26 -31.60
CA GLN A 15 12.46 -50.40 -30.99
C GLN A 15 13.11 -49.05 -30.68
N ASP A 16 12.73 -48.00 -31.38
CA ASP A 16 13.15 -46.64 -31.07
C ASP A 16 12.41 -46.21 -29.78
N THR A 17 13.06 -46.46 -28.64
CA THR A 17 12.60 -45.99 -27.35
C THR A 17 13.04 -44.53 -27.15
N LYS A 18 12.64 -43.66 -28.07
CA LYS A 18 12.48 -42.27 -27.71
C LYS A 18 11.30 -42.22 -26.76
N SER A 19 11.58 -42.20 -25.46
CA SER A 19 10.62 -41.75 -24.46
C SER A 19 10.18 -40.38 -24.89
N LEU A 20 8.95 -40.29 -25.42
CA LEU A 20 8.28 -39.01 -25.49
C LEU A 20 8.22 -38.53 -24.05
N ASP A 21 8.91 -37.45 -23.78
CA ASP A 21 8.71 -36.73 -22.51
C ASP A 21 7.20 -36.62 -22.35
N GLU A 22 6.71 -37.06 -21.20
CA GLU A 22 5.33 -37.03 -20.83
C GLU A 22 4.78 -35.63 -21.09
N VAL A 23 4.07 -35.45 -22.18
CA VAL A 23 3.33 -34.22 -22.42
C VAL A 23 2.18 -34.27 -21.42
N VAL A 24 2.45 -33.74 -20.24
CA VAL A 24 1.40 -33.43 -19.27
C VAL A 24 0.54 -32.36 -19.91
N ILE A 25 -0.47 -32.81 -20.63
CA ILE A 25 -1.59 -31.96 -21.05
C ILE A 25 -2.34 -31.63 -19.76
N VAL A 26 -1.84 -30.67 -19.02
CA VAL A 26 -2.67 -29.97 -18.06
C VAL A 26 -3.75 -29.37 -18.93
N ALA A 27 -4.97 -29.90 -18.81
CA ALA A 27 -6.17 -29.28 -19.37
C ALA A 27 -6.39 -27.93 -18.64
N LYS A 28 -5.53 -26.98 -18.91
CA LYS A 28 -5.86 -25.58 -18.80
C LYS A 28 -6.94 -25.37 -19.86
N SER A 29 -8.06 -24.81 -19.45
CA SER A 29 -9.05 -24.28 -20.37
C SER A 29 -8.29 -23.53 -21.46
N ASN A 30 -8.20 -24.14 -22.64
CA ASN A 30 -7.35 -23.71 -23.75
C ASN A 30 -7.98 -22.57 -24.55
N ILE A 31 -8.31 -21.54 -23.85
CA ILE A 31 -8.20 -20.23 -24.44
C ILE A 31 -6.76 -19.87 -24.16
N ASN A 32 -5.98 -19.55 -25.18
CA ASN A 32 -4.64 -18.98 -25.02
C ASN A 32 -4.77 -17.61 -24.36
N GLU A 33 -5.26 -17.64 -23.15
CA GLU A 33 -5.54 -16.50 -22.28
C GLU A 33 -4.31 -15.61 -22.14
N LEU A 34 -3.13 -16.25 -22.06
CA LEU A 34 -1.86 -15.56 -21.96
C LEU A 34 -1.51 -14.80 -23.23
N ASP A 35 -1.82 -15.35 -24.41
CA ASP A 35 -1.50 -14.72 -25.68
C ASP A 35 -2.46 -13.57 -26.00
N ILE A 36 -3.73 -13.71 -25.70
CA ILE A 36 -4.71 -12.64 -25.88
C ILE A 36 -4.44 -11.50 -24.90
N ARG A 37 -4.13 -11.82 -23.66
CA ARG A 37 -3.79 -10.85 -22.60
C ARG A 37 -2.48 -10.13 -22.88
N ALA A 38 -1.44 -10.84 -23.30
CA ALA A 38 -0.14 -10.26 -23.62
C ALA A 38 -0.19 -9.36 -24.87
N LYS A 39 -0.98 -9.75 -25.88
CA LYS A 39 -1.13 -8.97 -27.12
C LYS A 39 -1.98 -7.71 -26.94
N SER A 40 -2.90 -7.69 -25.99
CA SER A 40 -3.78 -6.53 -25.79
C SER A 40 -3.18 -5.41 -24.93
N GLY A 41 -1.98 -5.61 -24.34
CA GLY A 41 -1.37 -4.63 -23.44
C GLY A 41 -2.12 -4.41 -22.11
N VAL A 42 -3.16 -5.19 -21.87
CA VAL A 42 -4.12 -5.07 -20.76
C VAL A 42 -3.63 -5.77 -19.51
N VAL A 43 -2.75 -6.76 -19.66
CA VAL A 43 -2.14 -7.52 -18.57
C VAL A 43 -0.76 -6.97 -18.29
N GLN A 44 -0.55 -6.48 -17.10
CA GLN A 44 0.77 -6.03 -16.66
C GLN A 44 1.31 -6.96 -15.60
N ARG A 45 2.54 -7.38 -15.79
CA ARG A 45 3.29 -8.18 -14.84
C ARG A 45 4.08 -7.27 -13.92
N VAL A 46 4.10 -7.61 -12.66
CA VAL A 46 4.94 -6.93 -11.66
C VAL A 46 6.33 -7.55 -11.68
N ASP A 47 7.34 -6.71 -11.67
CA ASP A 47 8.73 -7.13 -11.54
C ASP A 47 8.99 -7.61 -10.10
N MET A 48 9.10 -8.92 -9.92
CA MET A 48 9.28 -9.55 -8.61
C MET A 48 10.67 -9.30 -8.01
N GLU A 49 11.71 -9.12 -8.81
CA GLU A 49 13.04 -8.79 -8.32
C GLU A 49 13.03 -7.43 -7.64
N ARG A 50 12.37 -6.48 -8.29
CA ARG A 50 12.20 -5.12 -7.79
C ARG A 50 11.32 -5.07 -6.53
N LEU A 51 10.33 -5.94 -6.46
CA LEU A 51 9.43 -6.06 -5.33
C LEU A 51 10.15 -6.65 -4.12
N ASN A 52 10.93 -7.71 -4.31
CA ASN A 52 11.67 -8.39 -3.25
C ASN A 52 12.88 -7.57 -2.73
N SER A 53 13.39 -6.64 -3.53
CA SER A 53 14.54 -5.79 -3.13
C SER A 53 14.18 -4.73 -2.10
N LYS A 54 12.90 -4.47 -1.87
CA LYS A 54 12.44 -3.43 -0.94
C LYS A 54 11.87 -4.08 0.31
N PRO A 55 12.40 -3.77 1.51
CA PRO A 55 11.75 -4.17 2.76
C PRO A 55 10.43 -3.43 2.90
N MET A 56 9.31 -4.12 2.71
CA MET A 56 7.97 -3.55 2.76
C MET A 56 7.18 -4.11 3.92
N ILE A 57 6.37 -3.24 4.54
CA ILE A 57 5.51 -3.61 5.66
C ILE A 57 4.37 -4.53 5.17
N ASP A 58 3.82 -4.24 4.00
CA ASP A 58 2.73 -5.01 3.40
C ASP A 58 2.86 -5.09 1.87
N MET A 59 2.15 -6.05 1.27
CA MET A 59 2.16 -6.31 -0.16
C MET A 59 1.58 -5.14 -0.97
N SER A 60 0.65 -4.39 -0.41
CA SER A 60 0.01 -3.29 -1.12
C SER A 60 0.99 -2.17 -1.41
N LEU A 61 1.81 -1.81 -0.41
CA LEU A 61 2.87 -0.81 -0.57
C LEU A 61 3.96 -1.26 -1.54
N ALA A 62 4.25 -2.56 -1.57
CA ALA A 62 5.21 -3.13 -2.51
C ALA A 62 4.79 -2.91 -3.98
N LEU A 63 3.50 -2.89 -4.25
CA LEU A 63 2.94 -2.64 -5.59
C LEU A 63 2.97 -1.17 -6.02
N GLN A 64 3.22 -0.25 -5.10
CA GLN A 64 3.22 1.18 -5.41
C GLN A 64 4.29 1.53 -6.46
N GLY A 65 3.86 2.15 -7.57
CA GLY A 65 4.74 2.56 -8.66
C GLY A 65 5.28 1.42 -9.52
N THR A 66 4.83 0.17 -9.34
CA THR A 66 5.27 -0.97 -10.16
C THR A 66 4.46 -1.10 -11.44
N VAL A 67 3.20 -0.68 -11.43
CA VAL A 67 2.28 -0.83 -12.55
C VAL A 67 1.61 0.50 -12.88
N PRO A 68 1.70 1.01 -14.14
CA PRO A 68 1.01 2.23 -14.54
C PRO A 68 -0.51 2.12 -14.36
N GLY A 69 -1.12 3.16 -13.76
CA GLY A 69 -2.56 3.20 -13.49
C GLY A 69 -3.01 2.43 -12.26
N LEU A 70 -2.08 1.85 -11.50
CA LEU A 70 -2.34 1.30 -10.16
C LEU A 70 -1.97 2.37 -9.14
N ILE A 71 -2.94 2.79 -8.35
CA ILE A 71 -2.79 3.81 -7.31
C ILE A 71 -2.90 3.11 -5.96
N VAL A 72 -1.87 3.24 -5.14
CA VAL A 72 -1.87 2.79 -3.75
C VAL A 72 -1.86 4.02 -2.86
N THR A 73 -2.92 4.20 -2.09
CA THR A 73 -3.05 5.29 -1.13
C THR A 73 -2.87 4.73 0.27
N ASN A 74 -1.86 5.23 0.96
CA ASN A 74 -1.63 4.92 2.37
C ASN A 74 -1.85 6.18 3.20
N THR A 75 -2.57 6.07 4.30
CA THR A 75 -2.78 7.16 5.26
C THR A 75 -1.54 7.45 6.10
N GLY A 76 -0.53 6.57 6.06
CA GLY A 76 0.70 6.73 6.82
C GLY A 76 0.64 6.17 8.25
N ASP A 77 -0.54 5.82 8.72
CA ASP A 77 -0.72 5.25 10.06
C ASP A 77 -0.31 3.78 10.06
N LEU A 78 0.43 3.37 11.07
CA LEU A 78 0.77 1.96 11.31
C LEU A 78 -0.50 1.15 11.54
N GLY A 79 -0.68 0.11 10.72
CA GLY A 79 -1.87 -0.74 10.79
C GLY A 79 -3.07 -0.23 10.00
N SER A 80 -3.00 0.95 9.37
CA SER A 80 -4.01 1.37 8.41
C SER A 80 -3.88 0.54 7.14
N LYS A 81 -5.03 0.16 6.58
CA LYS A 81 -5.08 -0.62 5.34
C LYS A 81 -4.84 0.30 4.14
N PRO A 82 -3.78 0.09 3.35
CA PRO A 82 -3.60 0.83 2.12
C PRO A 82 -4.73 0.52 1.14
N LYS A 83 -5.25 1.56 0.50
CA LYS A 83 -6.31 1.43 -0.52
C LYS A 83 -5.67 1.27 -1.88
N ILE A 84 -5.98 0.18 -2.58
CA ILE A 84 -5.53 -0.07 -3.94
C ILE A 84 -6.66 0.25 -4.90
N ARG A 85 -6.36 1.01 -5.95
CA ARG A 85 -7.28 1.35 -7.03
C ARG A 85 -6.60 1.16 -8.37
N ILE A 86 -7.35 0.62 -9.33
CA ILE A 86 -6.92 0.46 -10.70
C ILE A 86 -7.74 1.40 -11.58
N ARG A 87 -7.08 2.34 -12.29
CA ARG A 87 -7.70 3.33 -13.17
C ARG A 87 -8.70 4.30 -12.50
N GLY A 88 -8.61 4.49 -11.19
CA GLY A 88 -9.45 5.43 -10.44
C GLY A 88 -10.71 4.79 -9.85
N ASN A 89 -11.73 5.62 -9.62
CA ASN A 89 -13.00 5.19 -9.04
C ASN A 89 -13.98 4.81 -10.16
N SER A 90 -14.51 3.60 -10.12
CA SER A 90 -15.58 3.15 -11.02
C SER A 90 -16.97 3.37 -10.42
N SER A 91 -17.06 3.56 -9.11
CA SER A 91 -18.30 3.72 -8.37
C SER A 91 -18.29 5.02 -7.56
N PHE A 92 -19.43 5.74 -7.57
CA PHE A 92 -19.69 6.88 -6.67
C PHE A 92 -20.14 6.44 -5.27
N ARG A 93 -20.25 5.14 -5.05
CA ARG A 93 -20.66 4.63 -3.74
C ARG A 93 -19.55 4.90 -2.74
N GLU A 94 -19.88 5.57 -1.66
CA GLU A 94 -18.98 5.74 -0.54
C GLU A 94 -18.79 4.38 0.17
N GLY A 95 -17.55 3.99 0.34
CA GLY A 95 -17.15 2.75 0.99
C GLY A 95 -15.81 2.25 0.45
N ASP A 96 -14.98 1.77 1.34
CA ASP A 96 -13.60 1.39 1.02
C ASP A 96 -13.54 0.21 0.04
N SER A 97 -14.49 -0.72 0.12
CA SER A 97 -14.54 -1.91 -0.73
C SER A 97 -15.19 -1.69 -2.11
N ALA A 98 -15.88 -0.55 -2.32
CA ALA A 98 -16.64 -0.33 -3.56
C ALA A 98 -15.76 -0.16 -4.81
N ASN A 99 -14.53 0.30 -4.62
CA ASN A 99 -13.57 0.59 -5.69
C ASN A 99 -12.28 -0.25 -5.60
N GLU A 100 -12.24 -1.27 -4.73
CA GLU A 100 -11.11 -2.17 -4.63
C GLU A 100 -11.07 -3.16 -5.79
N PRO A 101 -9.86 -3.55 -6.26
CA PRO A 101 -9.72 -4.63 -7.22
C PRO A 101 -10.05 -5.98 -6.59
N LEU A 102 -10.36 -6.97 -7.42
CA LEU A 102 -10.52 -8.34 -6.99
C LEU A 102 -9.13 -8.99 -6.83
N TYR A 103 -8.90 -9.64 -5.70
CA TYR A 103 -7.66 -10.38 -5.45
C TYR A 103 -7.88 -11.86 -5.70
N VAL A 104 -7.03 -12.47 -6.52
CA VAL A 104 -7.10 -13.88 -6.87
C VAL A 104 -5.73 -14.52 -6.66
N LYS A 105 -5.65 -15.51 -5.78
CA LYS A 105 -4.44 -16.29 -5.53
C LYS A 105 -4.65 -17.72 -6.02
N ASP A 106 -3.79 -18.18 -6.93
CA ASP A 106 -3.81 -19.54 -7.50
C ASP A 106 -5.21 -19.96 -7.99
N GLY A 107 -5.95 -19.01 -8.57
CA GLY A 107 -7.32 -19.21 -9.07
C GLY A 107 -8.43 -19.07 -8.04
N GLN A 108 -8.10 -18.82 -6.76
CA GLN A 108 -9.07 -18.62 -5.69
C GLN A 108 -9.18 -17.13 -5.32
N VAL A 109 -10.40 -16.66 -5.11
CA VAL A 109 -10.66 -15.30 -4.66
C VAL A 109 -10.29 -15.19 -3.17
N ILE A 110 -9.45 -14.23 -2.85
CA ILE A 110 -9.05 -13.92 -1.48
C ILE A 110 -9.51 -12.52 -1.07
N SER A 111 -9.56 -12.24 0.22
CA SER A 111 -9.86 -10.90 0.74
C SER A 111 -8.67 -9.96 0.60
N SER A 112 -8.93 -8.65 0.67
CA SER A 112 -7.87 -7.64 0.68
C SER A 112 -6.94 -7.81 1.88
N ASP A 113 -7.46 -8.19 3.04
CA ASP A 113 -6.67 -8.47 4.25
C ASP A 113 -5.71 -9.66 4.04
N ALA A 114 -6.21 -10.74 3.45
CA ALA A 114 -5.37 -11.89 3.12
C ALA A 114 -4.28 -11.53 2.12
N PHE A 115 -4.58 -10.66 1.16
CA PHE A 115 -3.59 -10.16 0.21
C PHE A 115 -2.46 -9.36 0.89
N MET A 116 -2.80 -8.48 1.82
CA MET A 116 -1.83 -7.64 2.54
C MET A 116 -0.84 -8.46 3.37
N THR A 117 -1.28 -9.60 3.89
CA THR A 117 -0.46 -10.50 4.72
C THR A 117 0.43 -11.45 3.93
N LEU A 118 0.30 -11.50 2.59
CA LEU A 118 1.13 -12.37 1.75
C LEU A 118 2.61 -12.03 1.88
N ASN A 119 3.44 -13.07 1.91
CA ASN A 119 4.87 -12.91 1.86
C ASN A 119 5.32 -12.80 0.39
N PRO A 120 6.00 -11.71 -0.01
CA PRO A 120 6.52 -11.57 -1.37
C PRO A 120 7.43 -12.72 -1.82
N SER A 121 8.17 -13.33 -0.88
CA SER A 121 9.07 -14.44 -1.18
C SER A 121 8.35 -15.72 -1.62
N ASP A 122 7.05 -15.86 -1.31
CA ASP A 122 6.25 -17.03 -1.70
C ASP A 122 5.53 -16.83 -3.03
N ILE A 123 5.72 -15.68 -3.65
CA ILE A 123 5.04 -15.29 -4.88
C ILE A 123 5.96 -15.46 -6.07
N LYS A 124 5.49 -16.23 -7.04
CA LYS A 124 6.18 -16.40 -8.32
C LYS A 124 5.92 -15.24 -9.27
N GLU A 125 4.68 -14.79 -9.34
CA GLU A 125 4.25 -13.78 -10.30
C GLU A 125 3.00 -13.06 -9.81
N ILE A 126 2.94 -11.76 -10.07
CA ILE A 126 1.73 -10.94 -9.90
C ILE A 126 1.36 -10.35 -11.25
N LYS A 127 0.11 -10.51 -11.64
CA LYS A 127 -0.48 -9.92 -12.84
C LYS A 127 -1.59 -8.97 -12.46
N VAL A 128 -1.60 -7.81 -13.06
CA VAL A 128 -2.67 -6.82 -12.90
C VAL A 128 -3.47 -6.74 -14.18
N LEU A 129 -4.74 -7.15 -14.09
CA LEU A 129 -5.71 -7.14 -15.18
C LEU A 129 -6.57 -5.89 -15.04
N LYS A 130 -6.52 -5.00 -16.02
CA LYS A 130 -7.12 -3.65 -15.89
C LYS A 130 -8.44 -3.46 -16.61
N ASP A 131 -8.87 -4.39 -17.47
CA ASP A 131 -9.94 -4.17 -18.43
C ASP A 131 -11.08 -5.20 -18.39
N ALA A 132 -11.99 -5.05 -19.37
CA ALA A 132 -13.11 -5.94 -19.64
C ALA A 132 -12.73 -7.42 -19.74
N VAL A 133 -11.48 -7.74 -20.08
CA VAL A 133 -10.96 -9.12 -20.07
C VAL A 133 -10.98 -9.70 -18.66
N ALA A 134 -10.68 -8.89 -17.64
CA ALA A 134 -10.79 -9.31 -16.24
C ALA A 134 -12.24 -9.64 -15.87
N CYS A 135 -13.20 -8.79 -16.32
CA CYS A 135 -14.61 -9.04 -16.08
C CYS A 135 -15.13 -10.30 -16.79
N ALA A 136 -14.62 -10.60 -17.98
CA ALA A 136 -14.99 -11.79 -18.72
C ALA A 136 -14.58 -13.09 -18.01
N LEU A 137 -13.47 -13.06 -17.25
CA LEU A 137 -12.95 -14.22 -16.55
C LEU A 137 -13.51 -14.39 -15.14
N TYR A 138 -13.68 -13.27 -14.42
CA TYR A 138 -14.01 -13.25 -13.00
C TYR A 138 -15.38 -12.64 -12.70
N GLY A 139 -16.12 -12.28 -13.75
CA GLY A 139 -17.48 -11.72 -13.67
C GLY A 139 -17.49 -10.27 -13.13
N ILE A 140 -18.68 -9.85 -12.71
CA ILE A 140 -18.95 -8.47 -12.25
C ILE A 140 -18.07 -7.99 -11.09
N LYS A 141 -17.63 -8.91 -10.24
CA LYS A 141 -16.74 -8.59 -9.12
C LYS A 141 -15.38 -8.04 -9.57
N ALA A 142 -15.00 -8.28 -10.81
CA ALA A 142 -13.76 -7.82 -11.41
C ALA A 142 -13.89 -6.45 -12.13
N ALA A 143 -15.00 -5.75 -11.96
CA ALA A 143 -15.26 -4.45 -12.63
C ALA A 143 -14.17 -3.40 -12.33
N ASN A 144 -13.57 -3.46 -11.15
CA ASN A 144 -12.47 -2.58 -10.73
C ASN A 144 -11.08 -3.11 -11.10
N GLY A 145 -11.00 -4.18 -11.90
CA GLY A 145 -9.78 -4.89 -12.23
C GLY A 145 -9.49 -6.05 -11.29
N VAL A 146 -8.47 -6.83 -11.63
CA VAL A 146 -8.05 -8.02 -10.88
C VAL A 146 -6.55 -7.98 -10.64
N ILE A 147 -6.15 -8.34 -9.44
CA ILE A 147 -4.76 -8.65 -9.08
C ILE A 147 -4.67 -10.16 -8.92
N GLU A 148 -4.07 -10.81 -9.92
CA GLU A 148 -3.87 -12.25 -9.96
C GLU A 148 -2.48 -12.58 -9.41
N ILE A 149 -2.42 -13.45 -8.43
CA ILE A 149 -1.20 -13.86 -7.74
C ILE A 149 -0.99 -15.35 -8.01
N THR A 150 0.20 -15.69 -8.47
CA THR A 150 0.63 -17.08 -8.61
C THR A 150 1.70 -17.36 -7.56
N SER A 151 1.48 -18.33 -6.69
CA SER A 151 2.46 -18.72 -5.67
C SER A 151 3.59 -19.56 -6.26
N LEU A 152 4.72 -19.58 -5.56
CA LEU A 152 5.78 -20.54 -5.82
C LEU A 152 5.27 -21.94 -5.51
N ARG A 153 5.49 -22.86 -6.44
CA ARG A 153 5.21 -24.29 -6.20
C ARG A 153 6.40 -24.93 -5.51
N GLY A 154 6.10 -25.88 -4.64
CA GLY A 154 7.15 -26.70 -4.01
C GLY A 154 8.05 -27.39 -5.03
N ASN A 155 9.24 -27.73 -4.61
CA ASN A 155 10.25 -28.35 -5.46
C ASN A 155 9.79 -29.76 -5.88
N PRO A 156 9.73 -30.09 -7.18
CA PRO A 156 9.30 -31.42 -7.63
C PRO A 156 10.24 -32.53 -7.13
N ASP A 157 11.48 -32.21 -6.75
CA ASP A 157 12.47 -33.15 -6.25
C ASP A 157 12.22 -33.59 -4.79
N GLY A 158 11.14 -33.15 -4.16
CA GLY A 158 10.81 -33.52 -2.77
C GLY A 158 11.77 -32.97 -1.70
N ARG A 159 12.69 -32.09 -2.06
CA ARG A 159 13.59 -31.46 -1.10
C ARG A 159 12.85 -30.41 -0.30
N LEU A 160 12.88 -30.54 1.02
CA LEU A 160 12.37 -29.53 1.92
C LEU A 160 13.33 -28.32 1.90
N THR A 161 12.82 -27.16 1.47
CA THR A 161 13.54 -25.89 1.59
C THR A 161 12.78 -25.01 2.58
N THR A 162 13.47 -24.54 3.60
CA THR A 162 12.91 -23.61 4.58
C THR A 162 13.58 -22.27 4.42
N ASN A 163 12.78 -21.24 4.18
CA ASN A 163 13.25 -19.86 4.08
C ASN A 163 12.73 -19.08 5.28
N TYR A 164 13.64 -18.50 6.05
CA TYR A 164 13.27 -17.61 7.13
C TYR A 164 13.67 -16.19 6.78
N SER A 165 12.74 -15.26 6.87
CA SER A 165 13.01 -13.83 6.70
C SER A 165 12.54 -13.03 7.92
N PHE A 166 13.39 -12.11 8.34
CA PHE A 166 13.11 -11.18 9.42
C PHE A 166 13.22 -9.74 8.90
N ASN A 167 12.16 -8.96 9.10
CA ASN A 167 12.13 -7.55 8.77
C ASN A 167 11.79 -6.75 10.01
N MET A 168 12.58 -5.73 10.27
CA MET A 168 12.33 -4.78 11.34
C MET A 168 12.34 -3.37 10.76
N GLY A 169 11.40 -2.55 11.19
CA GLY A 169 11.35 -1.16 10.80
C GLY A 169 10.99 -0.26 11.96
N ILE A 170 11.44 0.99 11.85
CA ILE A 170 11.16 2.04 12.80
C ILE A 170 10.43 3.14 12.04
N THR A 171 9.25 3.48 12.51
CA THR A 171 8.50 4.61 11.97
C THR A 171 8.73 5.80 12.87
N THR A 172 9.32 6.83 12.31
CA THR A 172 9.53 8.11 12.97
C THR A 172 8.61 9.15 12.34
N ARG A 173 8.43 10.23 13.05
CA ARG A 173 7.76 11.41 12.52
C ARG A 173 8.44 11.86 11.23
N GLY A 174 7.65 12.03 10.18
CA GLY A 174 8.10 12.62 8.92
C GLY A 174 8.59 14.06 9.14
N ARG A 175 9.45 14.55 8.23
CA ARG A 175 9.92 15.92 8.25
C ARG A 175 8.71 16.87 8.17
N ARG A 176 8.56 17.78 9.11
CA ARG A 176 7.53 18.82 9.06
C ARG A 176 7.75 19.67 7.80
N GLY A 177 6.75 19.76 6.94
CA GLY A 177 6.76 20.70 5.81
C GLY A 177 6.37 22.11 6.22
N VAL A 178 5.73 22.25 7.39
CA VAL A 178 5.26 23.52 7.95
C VAL A 178 5.64 23.56 9.43
N GLU A 179 6.27 24.63 9.85
CA GLU A 179 6.48 24.92 11.26
C GLU A 179 5.14 25.38 11.86
N MET A 180 4.80 24.82 13.02
CA MET A 180 3.62 25.25 13.76
C MET A 180 3.97 26.48 14.57
N MET A 181 3.02 27.40 14.69
CA MET A 181 3.19 28.56 15.57
C MET A 181 3.45 28.11 17.00
N ASP A 182 4.40 28.74 17.65
CA ASP A 182 4.61 28.61 19.08
C ASP A 182 3.55 29.41 19.89
N THR A 183 3.61 29.32 21.20
CA THR A 183 2.62 29.98 22.05
C THR A 183 2.71 31.50 21.96
N ASP A 184 3.92 32.06 21.83
CA ASP A 184 4.12 33.48 21.70
C ASP A 184 3.56 34.02 20.38
N GLU A 185 3.86 33.36 19.27
CA GLU A 185 3.35 33.71 17.95
C GLU A 185 1.81 33.63 17.91
N LYS A 186 1.24 32.58 18.54
CA LYS A 186 -0.21 32.41 18.63
C LYS A 186 -0.86 33.55 19.42
N LEU A 187 -0.36 33.87 20.59
CA LEU A 187 -0.90 34.96 21.42
C LEU A 187 -0.78 36.31 20.73
N GLU A 188 0.30 36.57 20.00
CA GLU A 188 0.47 37.78 19.21
C GLU A 188 -0.51 37.83 18.03
N LEU A 189 -0.72 36.73 17.30
CA LEU A 189 -1.72 36.65 16.25
C LEU A 189 -3.13 36.92 16.78
N GLU A 190 -3.47 36.32 17.93
CA GLU A 190 -4.78 36.55 18.59
C GLU A 190 -4.97 38.00 18.97
N ARG A 191 -3.91 38.67 19.45
CA ARG A 191 -3.90 40.11 19.75
C ARG A 191 -4.17 40.95 18.50
N LEU A 192 -3.48 40.63 17.38
CA LEU A 192 -3.64 41.35 16.12
C LEU A 192 -5.02 41.15 15.50
N LEU A 193 -5.61 39.98 15.64
CA LEU A 193 -6.98 39.68 15.15
C LEU A 193 -8.06 40.38 15.98
N GLN A 194 -7.76 40.94 17.12
CA GLN A 194 -8.69 41.66 18.03
C GLN A 194 -9.96 40.86 18.37
N ASN A 195 -9.84 39.55 18.49
CA ASN A 195 -10.96 38.69 18.86
C ASN A 195 -11.07 38.56 20.38
N ALA A 196 -12.09 39.16 20.98
CA ALA A 196 -12.35 39.17 22.41
C ALA A 196 -12.57 37.78 23.04
N SER A 197 -12.82 36.75 22.20
CA SER A 197 -12.99 35.38 22.66
C SER A 197 -11.67 34.64 22.85
N THR A 198 -10.56 35.21 22.38
CA THR A 198 -9.23 34.57 22.46
C THR A 198 -8.39 35.18 23.57
N PRO A 199 -7.57 34.39 24.29
CA PRO A 199 -6.76 34.85 25.40
C PRO A 199 -5.77 35.95 25.01
N GLY A 200 -5.10 35.85 23.87
CA GLY A 200 -4.07 36.78 23.41
C GLY A 200 -4.59 38.21 23.26
N TYR A 201 -5.84 38.41 22.83
CA TYR A 201 -6.45 39.75 22.78
C TYR A 201 -7.15 40.11 24.09
N ARG A 202 -7.93 39.20 24.69
CA ARG A 202 -8.76 39.44 25.86
C ARG A 202 -7.95 39.91 27.08
N TYR A 203 -6.73 39.43 27.26
CA TYR A 203 -5.83 39.78 28.32
C TYR A 203 -4.77 40.80 27.91
N SER A 204 -4.85 41.35 26.68
CA SER A 204 -3.92 42.37 26.21
C SER A 204 -4.26 43.74 26.77
N GLU A 205 -3.25 44.59 26.85
CA GLU A 205 -3.40 45.98 27.21
C GLU A 205 -4.35 46.73 26.27
N ASP A 206 -4.30 46.40 24.95
CA ASP A 206 -5.16 47.01 23.93
C ASP A 206 -6.65 46.76 24.21
N TYR A 207 -7.00 45.58 24.70
CA TYR A 207 -8.37 45.25 25.08
C TYR A 207 -8.84 46.06 26.27
N TYR A 208 -8.06 46.12 27.35
CA TYR A 208 -8.43 46.85 28.54
C TYR A 208 -8.53 48.35 28.27
N ARG A 209 -7.57 48.94 27.56
CA ARG A 209 -7.65 50.36 27.16
C ARG A 209 -8.84 50.68 26.28
N LYS A 210 -9.27 49.76 25.40
CA LYS A 210 -10.41 49.95 24.51
C LYS A 210 -11.74 49.88 25.24
N TYR A 211 -11.91 48.95 26.16
CA TYR A 211 -13.21 48.65 26.77
C TYR A 211 -13.37 49.22 28.20
N TYR A 212 -12.28 49.51 28.88
CA TYR A 212 -12.24 49.92 30.30
C TYR A 212 -11.45 51.21 30.52
N ALA A 213 -11.35 52.07 29.51
CA ALA A 213 -10.55 53.31 29.59
C ALA A 213 -10.91 54.24 30.74
N ALA A 214 -12.14 54.23 31.22
CA ALA A 214 -12.66 55.08 32.28
C ALA A 214 -12.64 54.39 33.66
N ASP A 215 -12.18 53.15 33.76
CA ASP A 215 -12.16 52.41 35.03
C ASP A 215 -10.99 52.86 35.89
N PRO A 216 -11.18 53.23 37.17
CA PRO A 216 -10.11 53.65 38.07
C PRO A 216 -9.09 52.52 38.32
N ASN A 217 -9.47 51.26 38.15
CA ASN A 217 -8.61 50.09 38.37
C ASN A 217 -7.93 49.59 37.08
N LEU A 218 -7.96 50.37 36.01
CA LEU A 218 -7.44 49.98 34.71
C LEU A 218 -6.01 49.41 34.76
N ASN A 219 -5.12 50.08 35.48
CA ASN A 219 -3.71 49.64 35.59
C ASN A 219 -3.58 48.28 36.30
N GLN A 220 -4.40 48.03 37.30
CA GLN A 220 -4.42 46.73 37.98
C GLN A 220 -4.94 45.64 37.04
N MET A 221 -6.00 45.89 36.30
CA MET A 221 -6.55 44.94 35.32
C MET A 221 -5.54 44.62 34.23
N ILE A 222 -4.79 45.60 33.76
CA ILE A 222 -3.69 45.39 32.79
C ILE A 222 -2.60 44.50 33.39
N ALA A 223 -2.18 44.75 34.63
CA ALA A 223 -1.15 43.95 35.30
C ALA A 223 -1.62 42.48 35.51
N GLU A 224 -2.86 42.28 35.91
CA GLU A 224 -3.47 40.97 36.04
C GLU A 224 -3.53 40.24 34.68
N GLY A 225 -3.96 40.93 33.60
CA GLY A 225 -3.97 40.42 32.26
C GLY A 225 -2.59 39.99 31.74
N GLN A 226 -1.58 40.81 31.98
CA GLN A 226 -0.19 40.48 31.63
C GLN A 226 0.32 39.26 32.40
N SER A 227 0.00 39.13 33.69
CA SER A 227 0.34 37.93 34.46
C SER A 227 -0.29 36.65 33.88
N VAL A 228 -1.52 36.74 33.40
CA VAL A 228 -2.16 35.61 32.70
C VAL A 228 -1.46 35.29 31.40
N LEU A 229 -1.12 36.28 30.58
CA LEU A 229 -0.39 36.06 29.31
C LEU A 229 0.99 35.45 29.58
N ASP A 230 1.71 35.91 30.58
CA ASP A 230 3.02 35.35 30.95
C ASP A 230 2.92 33.89 31.45
N SER A 231 1.83 33.56 32.14
CA SER A 231 1.55 32.18 32.52
C SER A 231 1.28 31.31 31.32
N LEU A 232 0.54 31.80 30.31
CA LEU A 232 0.26 31.10 29.07
C LEU A 232 1.51 30.90 28.20
N ARG A 233 2.41 31.91 28.17
CA ARG A 233 3.70 31.85 27.45
C ARG A 233 4.61 30.76 27.97
N ASN A 234 4.53 30.44 29.25
CA ASN A 234 5.31 29.34 29.83
C ASN A 234 4.80 27.94 29.46
N ILE A 235 3.68 27.83 28.76
CA ILE A 235 3.12 26.55 28.31
C ILE A 235 3.61 26.28 26.89
N HIS A 236 4.63 25.44 26.75
CA HIS A 236 5.17 25.01 25.47
C HIS A 236 4.86 23.53 25.26
N THR A 237 3.64 23.24 24.85
CA THR A 237 3.25 21.86 24.53
C THR A 237 3.37 21.62 23.03
N ASP A 238 4.32 20.80 22.60
CA ASP A 238 4.34 20.30 21.24
C ASP A 238 3.36 19.12 21.14
N TRP A 239 2.13 19.40 20.72
CA TRP A 239 1.08 18.40 20.55
C TRP A 239 1.45 17.28 19.57
N PHE A 240 2.34 17.56 18.63
CA PHE A 240 2.80 16.52 17.72
C PHE A 240 3.72 15.52 18.40
N ASP A 241 4.62 16.00 19.26
CA ASP A 241 5.49 15.11 20.03
C ASP A 241 4.72 14.33 21.08
N GLU A 242 3.64 14.89 21.61
CA GLU A 242 2.76 14.22 22.57
C GLU A 242 1.90 13.14 21.89
N LEU A 243 1.44 13.37 20.66
CA LEU A 243 0.53 12.48 19.94
C LEU A 243 1.25 11.48 19.03
N ILE A 244 2.44 11.82 18.52
CA ILE A 244 3.15 11.01 17.55
C ILE A 244 4.41 10.43 18.19
N HIS A 245 4.31 9.20 18.65
CA HIS A 245 5.43 8.46 19.21
C HIS A 245 6.15 7.63 18.16
N LEU A 246 7.42 7.35 18.46
CA LEU A 246 8.21 6.38 17.70
C LEU A 246 7.56 5.02 17.79
N SER A 247 7.28 4.41 16.66
CA SER A 247 6.70 3.07 16.57
C SER A 247 7.65 2.11 15.86
N THR A 248 7.71 0.88 16.35
CA THR A 248 8.51 -0.19 15.77
C THR A 248 7.62 -1.31 15.30
N TYR A 249 7.98 -1.95 14.19
CA TYR A 249 7.34 -3.18 13.76
C TYR A 249 8.38 -4.26 13.52
N GLN A 250 7.97 -5.49 13.72
CA GLN A 250 8.75 -6.70 13.43
C GLN A 250 7.89 -7.66 12.64
N ARG A 251 8.46 -8.25 11.61
CA ARG A 251 7.81 -9.25 10.78
C ARG A 251 8.71 -10.45 10.62
N HIS A 252 8.21 -11.61 11.03
CA HIS A 252 8.85 -12.89 10.88
C HIS A 252 8.06 -13.69 9.85
N ASN A 253 8.73 -14.21 8.81
CA ASN A 253 8.17 -15.12 7.82
C ASN A 253 9.00 -16.39 7.81
N LEU A 254 8.34 -17.53 7.77
CA LEU A 254 8.93 -18.86 7.75
C LEU A 254 8.46 -19.62 6.51
#